data_221a8ce27d5a13b8e2db7810fe6edc07
#
_entry.id   221a8ce27d5a13b8e2db7810fe6edc07
#
_cell.length_a   1.000
_cell.length_b   1.000
_cell.length_c   1.000
_cell.angle_alpha   90.00
_cell.angle_beta   90.00
_cell.angle_gamma   90.00
#
_symmetry.space_group_name_H-M   'P 1'
#
loop_
_entity.id
_entity.type
_entity.pdbx_description
1 polymer ?
#
loop_
_entity_poly.entity_id
_entity_poly.type
_entity_poly.pdbx_seq_one_letter_code
_entity_poly.pdbx_strand_id
1 'polypeptide(L)'
;VAIARALAKRPDILLLDEPLSNLDTKLRVETRQEIRRIQKETGVTAIFVTHDQEEAMSISDQIVLMKDGAIEQVSTPTDMYLNPINKFVASFIGSPEMNFVNLKVKDGIGVIDNYIIKNITKEKKNVILGFRAEDVEIANEGIGAKVDTVEILGREKLLTLSHNNRIFKVLVENTFHIQEGKGIY
;
A
#
# COMPACT_ATOMS: atom_id res chain seq x y z
N VAL A 1 -16.76 -24.32 -8.77
CA VAL A 1 -16.67 -25.68 -9.36
C VAL A 1 -15.21 -26.07 -9.63
N ALA A 2 -14.37 -25.25 -10.29
CA ALA A 2 -12.98 -25.62 -10.64
C ALA A 2 -12.12 -25.95 -9.41
N ILE A 3 -12.12 -25.09 -8.37
CA ILE A 3 -11.36 -25.29 -7.12
C ILE A 3 -11.79 -26.56 -6.41
N ALA A 4 -13.10 -26.82 -6.27
CA ALA A 4 -13.61 -28.03 -5.65
C ALA A 4 -13.16 -29.31 -6.39
N ARG A 5 -13.14 -29.28 -7.73
CA ARG A 5 -12.64 -30.39 -8.55
C ARG A 5 -11.14 -30.61 -8.39
N ALA A 6 -10.35 -29.57 -8.25
CA ALA A 6 -8.91 -29.67 -7.98
C ALA A 6 -8.65 -30.30 -6.59
N LEU A 7 -9.35 -29.83 -5.57
CA LEU A 7 -9.23 -30.32 -4.18
C LEU A 7 -9.70 -31.77 -4.00
N ALA A 8 -10.71 -32.22 -4.77
CA ALA A 8 -11.19 -33.59 -4.71
C ALA A 8 -10.09 -34.63 -5.00
N LYS A 9 -9.03 -34.24 -5.70
CA LYS A 9 -7.87 -35.08 -5.99
C LYS A 9 -6.86 -35.14 -4.85
N ARG A 10 -7.08 -34.41 -3.75
CA ARG A 10 -6.17 -34.27 -2.59
C ARG A 10 -4.72 -33.95 -3.00
N PRO A 11 -4.47 -32.87 -3.73
CA PRO A 11 -3.13 -32.50 -4.18
C PRO A 11 -2.29 -32.00 -3.00
N ASP A 12 -0.99 -32.17 -3.07
CA ASP A 12 -0.03 -31.58 -2.11
C ASP A 12 0.11 -30.06 -2.34
N ILE A 13 -0.04 -29.62 -3.60
CA ILE A 13 0.07 -28.20 -4.00
C ILE A 13 -1.12 -27.83 -4.89
N LEU A 14 -1.75 -26.71 -4.55
CA LEU A 14 -2.84 -26.10 -5.31
C LEU A 14 -2.32 -24.82 -5.99
N LEU A 15 -2.40 -24.78 -7.33
CA LEU A 15 -2.04 -23.58 -8.12
C LEU A 15 -3.31 -22.87 -8.55
N LEU A 16 -3.43 -21.60 -8.19
CA LEU A 16 -4.54 -20.71 -8.51
C LEU A 16 -4.03 -19.49 -9.28
N ASP A 17 -4.31 -19.44 -10.55
CA ASP A 17 -3.89 -18.35 -11.43
C ASP A 17 -5.08 -17.41 -11.67
N GLU A 18 -5.01 -16.22 -11.11
CA GLU A 18 -6.05 -15.17 -11.13
C GLU A 18 -7.50 -15.68 -10.89
N PRO A 19 -7.73 -16.49 -9.84
CA PRO A 19 -9.00 -17.22 -9.72
C PRO A 19 -10.21 -16.31 -9.44
N LEU A 20 -10.01 -15.05 -9.08
CA LEU A 20 -11.06 -14.10 -8.70
C LEU A 20 -11.26 -12.96 -9.72
N SER A 21 -10.47 -12.92 -10.79
CA SER A 21 -10.45 -11.81 -11.76
C SER A 21 -11.80 -11.52 -12.43
N ASN A 22 -12.64 -12.54 -12.63
CA ASN A 22 -13.93 -12.42 -13.31
C ASN A 22 -15.14 -12.30 -12.36
N LEU A 23 -14.91 -12.01 -11.08
CA LEU A 23 -15.96 -11.88 -10.07
C LEU A 23 -16.23 -10.40 -9.74
N ASP A 24 -17.51 -10.10 -9.46
CA ASP A 24 -17.87 -8.81 -8.88
C ASP A 24 -17.27 -8.64 -7.47
N THR A 25 -17.21 -7.42 -6.98
CA THR A 25 -16.53 -7.07 -5.73
C THR A 25 -17.04 -7.87 -4.52
N LYS A 26 -18.37 -8.05 -4.39
CA LYS A 26 -18.95 -8.77 -3.26
C LYS A 26 -18.60 -10.26 -3.30
N LEU A 27 -18.81 -10.88 -4.45
CA LEU A 27 -18.52 -12.30 -4.65
C LEU A 27 -17.03 -12.60 -4.56
N ARG A 28 -16.17 -11.65 -4.97
CA ARG A 28 -14.71 -11.73 -4.83
C ARG A 28 -14.29 -11.83 -3.36
N VAL A 29 -14.84 -10.96 -2.49
CA VAL A 29 -14.55 -11.00 -1.04
C VAL A 29 -15.02 -12.32 -0.43
N GLU A 30 -16.25 -12.77 -0.70
CA GLU A 30 -16.81 -14.02 -0.19
C GLU A 30 -15.98 -15.24 -0.64
N THR A 31 -15.64 -15.30 -1.94
CA THR A 31 -14.87 -16.41 -2.51
C THR A 31 -13.44 -16.45 -1.96
N ARG A 32 -12.81 -15.28 -1.76
CA ARG A 32 -11.48 -15.16 -1.14
C ARG A 32 -11.46 -15.74 0.28
N GLN A 33 -12.45 -15.40 1.09
CA GLN A 33 -12.60 -15.93 2.45
C GLN A 33 -12.81 -17.45 2.43
N GLU A 34 -13.61 -17.96 1.50
CA GLU A 34 -13.88 -19.38 1.38
C GLU A 34 -12.63 -20.16 0.93
N ILE A 35 -11.85 -19.65 -0.04
CA ILE A 35 -10.57 -20.24 -0.45
C ILE A 35 -9.62 -20.33 0.75
N ARG A 36 -9.52 -19.25 1.53
CA ARG A 36 -8.66 -19.21 2.72
C ARG A 36 -9.12 -20.22 3.77
N ARG A 37 -10.43 -20.33 4.02
CA ARG A 37 -11.01 -21.30 4.95
C ARG A 37 -10.66 -22.73 4.52
N ILE A 38 -10.92 -23.08 3.27
CA ILE A 38 -10.65 -24.41 2.74
C ILE A 38 -9.17 -24.75 2.81
N GLN A 39 -8.29 -23.81 2.44
CA GLN A 39 -6.85 -23.99 2.53
C GLN A 39 -6.41 -24.32 3.97
N LYS A 40 -6.95 -23.59 4.95
CA LYS A 40 -6.64 -23.86 6.37
C LYS A 40 -7.17 -25.20 6.86
N GLU A 41 -8.38 -25.57 6.46
CA GLU A 41 -8.99 -26.86 6.85
C GLU A 41 -8.28 -28.06 6.22
N THR A 42 -7.83 -27.95 4.99
CA THR A 42 -7.17 -29.04 4.27
C THR A 42 -5.66 -29.09 4.51
N GLY A 43 -5.04 -27.99 4.94
CA GLY A 43 -3.59 -27.87 5.10
C GLY A 43 -2.82 -27.88 3.76
N VAL A 44 -3.51 -27.79 2.61
CA VAL A 44 -2.87 -27.82 1.30
C VAL A 44 -1.99 -26.59 1.10
N THR A 45 -0.79 -26.78 0.55
CA THR A 45 0.03 -25.67 0.11
C THR A 45 -0.59 -25.02 -1.13
N ALA A 46 -0.95 -23.75 -1.05
CA ALA A 46 -1.56 -23.03 -2.17
C ALA A 46 -0.64 -21.93 -2.69
N ILE A 47 -0.45 -21.88 -4.01
CA ILE A 47 0.18 -20.76 -4.71
C ILE A 47 -0.93 -20.00 -5.42
N PHE A 48 -1.12 -18.75 -5.01
CA PHE A 48 -2.17 -17.87 -5.51
C PHE A 48 -1.51 -16.73 -6.30
N VAL A 49 -1.75 -16.68 -7.60
CA VAL A 49 -1.26 -15.62 -8.47
C VAL A 49 -2.35 -14.58 -8.66
N THR A 50 -2.05 -13.33 -8.42
CA THR A 50 -2.94 -12.18 -8.61
C THR A 50 -2.16 -10.91 -8.92
N HIS A 51 -2.79 -9.98 -9.61
CA HIS A 51 -2.31 -8.61 -9.76
C HIS A 51 -3.01 -7.64 -8.77
N ASP A 52 -3.95 -8.14 -7.98
CA ASP A 52 -4.68 -7.36 -6.97
C ASP A 52 -3.96 -7.44 -5.62
N GLN A 53 -3.45 -6.31 -5.16
CA GLN A 53 -2.74 -6.22 -3.88
C GLN A 53 -3.64 -6.53 -2.67
N GLU A 54 -4.94 -6.18 -2.72
CA GLU A 54 -5.86 -6.46 -1.61
C GLU A 54 -6.11 -7.97 -1.48
N GLU A 55 -6.19 -8.68 -2.61
CA GLU A 55 -6.26 -10.13 -2.62
C GLU A 55 -5.00 -10.72 -1.97
N ALA A 56 -3.82 -10.34 -2.47
CA ALA A 56 -2.55 -10.83 -1.95
C ALA A 56 -2.40 -10.55 -0.45
N MET A 57 -2.66 -9.33 0.00
CA MET A 57 -2.52 -8.91 1.41
C MET A 57 -3.46 -9.64 2.36
N SER A 58 -4.66 -10.04 1.88
CA SER A 58 -5.70 -10.61 2.76
C SER A 58 -5.73 -12.14 2.81
N ILE A 59 -5.22 -12.83 1.77
CA ILE A 59 -5.33 -14.29 1.68
C ILE A 59 -4.02 -15.02 2.03
N SER A 60 -2.87 -14.38 1.84
CA SER A 60 -1.58 -15.06 1.91
C SER A 60 -0.97 -15.10 3.31
N ASP A 61 -0.16 -16.13 3.57
CA ASP A 61 0.78 -16.20 4.70
C ASP A 61 2.11 -15.53 4.32
N GLN A 62 2.49 -15.62 3.03
CA GLN A 62 3.65 -14.95 2.44
C GLN A 62 3.30 -14.39 1.08
N ILE A 63 3.84 -13.23 0.75
CA ILE A 63 3.73 -12.59 -0.55
C ILE A 63 5.10 -12.65 -1.23
N VAL A 64 5.10 -13.07 -2.49
CA VAL A 64 6.24 -12.95 -3.39
C VAL A 64 5.91 -11.84 -4.39
N LEU A 65 6.48 -10.66 -4.20
CA LEU A 65 6.30 -9.56 -5.15
C LEU A 65 7.33 -9.69 -6.26
N MET A 66 6.86 -9.68 -7.51
CA MET A 66 7.70 -9.83 -8.69
C MET A 66 7.61 -8.60 -9.59
N LYS A 67 8.71 -8.30 -10.27
CA LYS A 67 8.80 -7.28 -11.31
C LYS A 67 9.70 -7.77 -12.43
N ASP A 68 9.25 -7.65 -13.67
CA ASP A 68 10.03 -7.99 -14.87
C ASP A 68 10.67 -9.40 -14.80
N GLY A 69 9.94 -10.37 -14.21
CA GLY A 69 10.40 -11.76 -14.04
C GLY A 69 11.36 -11.99 -12.87
N ALA A 70 11.73 -10.96 -12.12
CA ALA A 70 12.58 -11.06 -10.93
C ALA A 70 11.76 -10.91 -9.64
N ILE A 71 12.23 -11.56 -8.58
CA ILE A 71 11.64 -11.39 -7.23
C ILE A 71 12.21 -10.12 -6.61
N GLU A 72 11.32 -9.20 -6.23
CA GLU A 72 11.67 -7.96 -5.55
C GLU A 72 11.69 -8.14 -4.03
N GLN A 73 10.65 -8.78 -3.47
CA GLN A 73 10.57 -9.04 -2.03
C GLN A 73 9.75 -10.30 -1.75
N VAL A 74 10.15 -11.03 -0.71
CA VAL A 74 9.37 -12.13 -0.12
C VAL A 74 9.23 -11.86 1.36
N SER A 75 7.99 -11.67 1.84
CA SER A 75 7.73 -11.44 3.26
C SER A 75 6.26 -11.70 3.61
N THR A 76 5.91 -11.63 4.89
CA THR A 76 4.51 -11.61 5.31
C THR A 76 3.82 -10.34 4.79
N PRO A 77 2.47 -10.34 4.63
CA PRO A 77 1.74 -9.14 4.23
C PRO A 77 2.06 -7.90 5.09
N THR A 78 2.04 -8.08 6.40
CA THR A 78 2.34 -7.00 7.35
C THR A 78 3.75 -6.44 7.17
N ASP A 79 4.74 -7.31 7.04
CA ASP A 79 6.12 -6.88 6.87
C ASP A 79 6.37 -6.23 5.50
N MET A 80 5.71 -6.72 4.44
CA MET A 80 5.79 -6.09 3.12
C MET A 80 5.23 -4.67 3.10
N TYR A 81 4.19 -4.41 3.88
CA TYR A 81 3.59 -3.09 4.04
C TYR A 81 4.44 -2.14 4.89
N LEU A 82 4.93 -2.63 6.04
CA LEU A 82 5.66 -1.81 7.01
C LEU A 82 7.13 -1.62 6.65
N ASN A 83 7.77 -2.64 6.05
CA ASN A 83 9.20 -2.70 5.78
C ASN A 83 9.51 -2.99 4.30
N PRO A 84 9.02 -2.17 3.34
CA PRO A 84 9.34 -2.35 1.93
C PRO A 84 10.85 -2.14 1.70
N ILE A 85 11.49 -3.09 1.01
CA ILE A 85 12.95 -3.06 0.82
C ILE A 85 13.42 -2.02 -0.20
N ASN A 86 12.52 -1.53 -1.05
CA ASN A 86 12.85 -0.52 -2.06
C ASN A 86 11.62 0.32 -2.42
N LYS A 87 11.85 1.36 -3.23
CA LYS A 87 10.80 2.29 -3.66
C LYS A 87 9.70 1.59 -4.47
N PHE A 88 10.04 0.59 -5.29
CA PHE A 88 9.04 -0.13 -6.10
C PHE A 88 8.05 -0.86 -5.19
N VAL A 89 8.55 -1.66 -4.25
CA VAL A 89 7.69 -2.35 -3.28
C VAL A 89 6.83 -1.37 -2.50
N ALA A 90 7.42 -0.27 -2.02
CA ALA A 90 6.73 0.77 -1.26
C ALA A 90 5.60 1.46 -2.06
N SER A 91 5.80 1.67 -3.37
CA SER A 91 4.77 2.27 -4.23
C SER A 91 3.70 1.27 -4.68
N PHE A 92 4.06 0.00 -4.83
CA PHE A 92 3.14 -1.03 -5.30
C PHE A 92 2.17 -1.48 -4.20
N ILE A 93 2.63 -1.53 -2.95
CA ILE A 93 1.86 -2.03 -1.81
C ILE A 93 1.22 -0.87 -1.05
N GLY A 94 -0.10 -0.90 -0.94
CA GLY A 94 -0.93 0.09 -0.25
C GLY A 94 -1.78 0.94 -1.20
N SER A 95 -2.98 1.28 -0.76
CA SER A 95 -3.92 2.15 -1.47
C SER A 95 -4.44 3.21 -0.49
N PRO A 96 -4.13 4.48 -0.74
CA PRO A 96 -3.31 5.02 -1.82
C PRO A 96 -1.84 4.63 -1.75
N GLU A 97 -1.12 4.78 -2.88
CA GLU A 97 0.32 4.53 -2.91
C GLU A 97 1.09 5.47 -1.97
N MET A 98 2.27 5.04 -1.51
CA MET A 98 3.15 5.83 -0.65
C MET A 98 3.58 7.14 -1.31
N ASN A 99 3.59 8.22 -0.56
CA ASN A 99 4.16 9.50 -0.99
C ASN A 99 5.69 9.44 -0.97
N PHE A 100 6.34 10.13 -1.92
CA PHE A 100 7.81 10.19 -1.98
C PHE A 100 8.32 11.61 -2.15
N VAL A 101 9.35 11.96 -1.37
CA VAL A 101 10.03 13.25 -1.46
C VAL A 101 11.53 13.03 -1.52
N ASN A 102 12.19 13.63 -2.51
CA ASN A 102 13.64 13.64 -2.59
C ASN A 102 14.20 14.68 -1.62
N LEU A 103 15.12 14.25 -0.74
CA LEU A 103 15.78 15.10 0.22
C LEU A 103 17.28 15.20 -0.08
N LYS A 104 17.81 16.41 0.03
CA LYS A 104 19.26 16.62 0.16
C LYS A 104 19.62 16.54 1.65
N VAL A 105 20.60 15.69 1.97
CA VAL A 105 21.02 15.47 3.36
C VAL A 105 22.42 16.01 3.56
N LYS A 106 22.60 16.76 4.64
CA LYS A 106 23.89 17.23 5.11
C LYS A 106 23.98 16.99 6.61
N ASP A 107 25.04 16.31 7.04
CA ASP A 107 25.33 16.00 8.46
C ASP A 107 24.17 15.28 9.20
N GLY A 108 23.43 14.40 8.48
CA GLY A 108 22.30 13.68 9.04
C GLY A 108 21.00 14.48 9.12
N ILE A 109 20.97 15.64 8.46
CA ILE A 109 19.83 16.55 8.42
C ILE A 109 19.34 16.65 6.98
N GLY A 110 18.06 16.33 6.74
CA GLY A 110 17.35 16.59 5.50
C GLY A 110 16.44 17.82 5.64
N VAL A 111 16.21 18.53 4.55
CA VAL A 111 15.33 19.70 4.55
C VAL A 111 14.27 19.55 3.46
N ILE A 112 13.02 19.77 3.82
CA ILE A 112 11.91 19.98 2.90
C ILE A 112 11.46 21.43 3.11
N ASP A 113 11.74 22.27 2.12
CA ASP A 113 11.49 23.71 2.22
C ASP A 113 12.15 24.31 3.50
N ASN A 114 11.37 24.68 4.50
CA ASN A 114 11.86 25.22 5.78
C ASN A 114 11.81 24.19 6.92
N TYR A 115 11.40 22.95 6.65
CA TYR A 115 11.25 21.91 7.69
C TYR A 115 12.44 20.98 7.72
N ILE A 116 12.93 20.74 8.95
CA ILE A 116 14.13 19.97 9.23
C ILE A 116 13.73 18.55 9.62
N ILE A 117 14.24 17.58 8.88
CA ILE A 117 14.15 16.15 9.20
C ILE A 117 15.50 15.71 9.75
N LYS A 118 15.52 15.25 11.00
CA LYS A 118 16.72 14.82 11.71
C LYS A 118 16.88 13.29 11.66
N ASN A 119 18.04 12.83 12.12
CA ASN A 119 18.37 11.40 12.28
C ASN A 119 18.43 10.61 10.97
N ILE A 120 18.74 11.27 9.86
CA ILE A 120 19.00 10.58 8.59
C ILE A 120 20.46 10.08 8.63
N THR A 121 20.71 8.90 8.05
CA THR A 121 22.06 8.33 7.98
C THR A 121 23.03 9.32 7.33
N LYS A 122 24.08 9.71 8.05
CA LYS A 122 25.03 10.78 7.67
C LYS A 122 25.78 10.53 6.37
N GLU A 123 25.94 9.28 5.97
CA GLU A 123 26.71 8.88 4.79
C GLU A 123 26.04 9.19 3.46
N LYS A 124 24.72 9.45 3.47
CA LYS A 124 23.93 9.66 2.24
C LYS A 124 23.67 11.14 2.00
N LYS A 125 24.10 11.64 0.82
CA LYS A 125 23.86 13.03 0.39
C LYS A 125 22.46 13.25 -0.19
N ASN A 126 21.85 12.21 -0.74
CA ASN A 126 20.50 12.23 -1.30
C ASN A 126 19.75 11.01 -0.79
N VAL A 127 18.54 11.21 -0.29
CA VAL A 127 17.63 10.17 0.15
C VAL A 127 16.24 10.42 -0.40
N ILE A 128 15.45 9.37 -0.48
CA ILE A 128 14.01 9.46 -0.76
C ILE A 128 13.30 9.20 0.56
N LEU A 129 12.55 10.19 1.03
CA LEU A 129 11.62 10.02 2.15
C LEU A 129 10.33 9.44 1.59
N GLY A 130 9.91 8.29 2.12
CA GLY A 130 8.59 7.71 1.89
C GLY A 130 7.73 7.86 3.14
N PHE A 131 6.45 8.18 2.96
CA PHE A 131 5.46 8.20 4.03
C PHE A 131 4.08 7.83 3.49
N ARG A 132 3.28 7.14 4.29
CA ARG A 132 1.94 6.72 3.92
C ARG A 132 0.96 7.87 4.05
N ALA A 133 -0.16 7.78 3.32
CA ALA A 133 -1.21 8.79 3.37
C ALA A 133 -1.87 8.91 4.75
N GLU A 134 -1.94 7.82 5.48
CA GLU A 134 -2.45 7.72 6.86
C GLU A 134 -1.48 8.20 7.94
N ASP A 135 -0.19 8.34 7.61
CA ASP A 135 0.84 8.83 8.55
C ASP A 135 0.92 10.36 8.60
N VAL A 136 0.09 11.04 7.81
CA VAL A 136 0.08 12.51 7.72
C VAL A 136 -1.01 13.08 8.62
N GLU A 137 -0.62 13.99 9.49
CA GLU A 137 -1.54 14.73 10.35
C GLU A 137 -1.77 16.14 9.80
N ILE A 138 -3.02 16.59 9.83
CA ILE A 138 -3.37 17.98 9.56
C ILE A 138 -3.26 18.78 10.85
N ALA A 139 -2.48 19.85 10.85
CA ALA A 139 -2.17 20.65 12.04
C ALA A 139 -2.42 22.15 11.79
N ASN A 140 -2.21 22.96 12.84
CA ASN A 140 -2.31 24.41 12.72
C ASN A 140 -1.01 25.04 12.16
N GLU A 141 0.06 24.27 12.14
CA GLU A 141 1.37 24.66 11.60
C GLU A 141 2.04 23.45 10.95
N GLY A 142 2.80 23.66 9.91
CA GLY A 142 3.44 22.56 9.18
C GLY A 142 3.77 22.97 7.75
N ILE A 143 3.90 21.98 6.88
CA ILE A 143 4.10 22.22 5.46
C ILE A 143 2.77 22.66 4.86
N GLY A 144 2.65 23.95 4.53
CA GLY A 144 1.44 24.48 3.91
C GLY A 144 1.19 23.86 2.54
N ALA A 145 0.01 23.33 2.32
CA ALA A 145 -0.40 22.72 1.06
C ALA A 145 -1.80 23.21 0.64
N LYS A 146 -2.08 23.14 -0.64
CA LYS A 146 -3.41 23.43 -1.18
C LYS A 146 -4.14 22.13 -1.43
N VAL A 147 -5.40 22.06 -1.06
CA VAL A 147 -6.29 20.95 -1.38
C VAL A 147 -6.73 21.05 -2.84
N ASP A 148 -6.34 20.10 -3.66
CA ASP A 148 -6.73 20.07 -5.07
C ASP A 148 -8.01 19.25 -5.25
N THR A 149 -8.12 18.06 -4.65
CA THR A 149 -9.34 17.24 -4.70
C THR A 149 -9.66 16.61 -3.34
N VAL A 150 -10.94 16.29 -3.14
CA VAL A 150 -11.47 15.60 -1.97
C VAL A 150 -12.32 14.41 -2.43
N GLU A 151 -11.85 13.20 -2.22
CA GLU A 151 -12.57 11.96 -2.56
C GLU A 151 -13.11 11.30 -1.29
N ILE A 152 -14.40 10.92 -1.27
CA ILE A 152 -15.02 10.28 -0.12
C ILE A 152 -14.91 8.76 -0.28
N LEU A 153 -14.17 8.11 0.63
CA LEU A 153 -13.95 6.66 0.67
C LEU A 153 -14.74 5.95 1.79
N GLY A 154 -15.88 6.50 2.16
CA GLY A 154 -16.72 5.97 3.23
C GLY A 154 -16.33 6.50 4.61
N ARG A 155 -15.50 5.81 5.37
CA ARG A 155 -15.04 6.28 6.70
C ARG A 155 -13.97 7.37 6.63
N GLU A 156 -13.30 7.47 5.52
CA GLU A 156 -12.18 8.37 5.29
C GLU A 156 -12.44 9.23 4.06
N LYS A 157 -11.67 10.30 3.95
CA LYS A 157 -11.51 11.10 2.75
C LYS A 157 -10.07 11.02 2.29
N LEU A 158 -9.88 10.81 1.00
CA LEU A 158 -8.58 10.97 0.36
C LEU A 158 -8.46 12.39 -0.15
N LEU A 159 -7.50 13.12 0.38
CA LEU A 159 -7.13 14.45 -0.08
C LEU A 159 -5.96 14.33 -1.04
N THR A 160 -6.07 14.96 -2.20
CA THR A 160 -4.92 15.23 -3.05
C THR A 160 -4.47 16.66 -2.77
N LEU A 161 -3.24 16.80 -2.31
CA LEU A 161 -2.65 18.06 -1.91
C LEU A 161 -1.52 18.46 -2.84
N SER A 162 -1.43 19.74 -3.19
CA SER A 162 -0.29 20.28 -3.92
C SER A 162 0.54 21.23 -3.06
N HIS A 163 1.88 21.08 -3.14
CA HIS A 163 2.85 21.95 -2.50
C HIS A 163 4.13 22.02 -3.36
N ASN A 164 4.53 23.20 -3.80
CA ASN A 164 5.78 23.43 -4.57
C ASN A 164 5.98 22.43 -5.74
N ASN A 165 4.98 22.27 -6.61
CA ASN A 165 4.94 21.34 -7.75
C ASN A 165 5.06 19.86 -7.35
N ARG A 166 4.78 19.52 -6.11
CA ARG A 166 4.66 18.15 -5.61
C ARG A 166 3.20 17.87 -5.30
N ILE A 167 2.81 16.62 -5.47
CA ILE A 167 1.47 16.14 -5.13
C ILE A 167 1.62 15.12 -4.01
N PHE A 168 0.75 15.22 -3.00
CA PHE A 168 0.67 14.32 -1.87
C PHE A 168 -0.75 13.79 -1.72
N LYS A 169 -0.85 12.53 -1.35
CA LYS A 169 -2.11 11.90 -0.95
C LYS A 169 -2.16 11.77 0.55
N VAL A 170 -3.24 12.20 1.16
CA VAL A 170 -3.43 12.19 2.62
C VAL A 170 -4.81 11.62 2.93
N LEU A 171 -4.86 10.69 3.87
CA LEU A 171 -6.11 10.16 4.41
C LEU A 171 -6.49 10.90 5.68
N VAL A 172 -7.73 11.35 5.73
CA VAL A 172 -8.31 11.98 6.91
C VAL A 172 -9.67 11.36 7.23
N GLU A 173 -10.12 11.49 8.46
CA GLU A 173 -11.46 11.03 8.84
C GLU A 173 -12.54 11.75 8.02
N ASN A 174 -13.63 11.05 7.70
CA ASN A 174 -14.73 11.63 6.93
C ASN A 174 -15.40 12.83 7.65
N THR A 175 -15.26 12.91 8.96
CA THR A 175 -15.72 14.03 9.79
C THR A 175 -14.90 15.31 9.59
N PHE A 176 -13.68 15.21 9.04
CA PHE A 176 -12.84 16.38 8.77
C PHE A 176 -13.45 17.27 7.67
N HIS A 177 -13.77 18.51 8.05
CA HIS A 177 -14.40 19.45 7.14
C HIS A 177 -13.36 20.25 6.36
N ILE A 178 -13.23 19.96 5.09
CA ILE A 178 -12.33 20.66 4.16
C ILE A 178 -12.97 20.79 2.79
N GLN A 179 -12.60 21.83 2.07
CA GLN A 179 -13.06 22.11 0.71
C GLN A 179 -11.86 22.23 -0.24
N GLU A 180 -12.08 21.88 -1.49
CA GLU A 180 -11.11 22.09 -2.56
C GLU A 180 -10.73 23.57 -2.69
N GLY A 181 -9.48 23.82 -3.02
CA GLY A 181 -8.90 25.14 -3.13
C GLY A 181 -8.44 25.77 -1.81
N LYS A 182 -8.74 25.17 -0.66
CA LYS A 182 -8.30 25.67 0.66
C LYS A 182 -6.85 25.32 0.94
N GLY A 183 -6.16 26.17 1.70
CA GLY A 183 -4.86 25.89 2.28
C GLY A 183 -5.00 25.15 3.60
N ILE A 184 -4.08 24.20 3.84
CA ILE A 184 -3.94 23.43 5.09
C ILE A 184 -2.47 23.26 5.45
N TYR A 185 -2.19 22.90 6.67
CA TYR A 185 -0.85 22.62 7.17
C TYR A 185 -0.76 21.22 7.72
#